data_ff58ab57c4141853d6b0293a493c5e38
#
_entry.id   ff58ab57c4141853d6b0293a493c5e38
#
_cell.length_a   1.000
_cell.length_b   1.000
_cell.length_c   1.000
_cell.angle_alpha   90.00
_cell.angle_beta   90.00
_cell.angle_gamma   90.00
#
_symmetry.space_group_name_H-M   'P 1'
#
loop_
_entity.id
_entity.type
_entity.pdbx_description
1 polymer ?
#
loop_
_entity_poly.entity_id
_entity_poly.type
_entity_poly.pdbx_seq_one_letter_code
_entity_poly.pdbx_strand_id
1 'polypeptide(L)'
;MSLNLDAVFYFRYVDDICTAVEPSRIDAIVEQFNSFHPRLQFTSEFGGDEINFLDVTISIIGNGFGVDWYRKPTFSGRFLNFYSNHPIAQKRGTIFSLVDRTILLSDFRFYTQNLTLIINILLDNDYPLSFIFDTINLRIKNLNRNRHITQNSMNDKDEARESVSWLTVPFIPRHTEKFNRFKNNDIRVSFRSPNKLKKYIKVHKDVHPHTSKNNVVYKISCNDCDATYVGQTGRKLKTRIAEHRNHIKYNTSARSVITEHRRQLDHEFKWEEVEILDEEPSYRRRLVSEMINIRKQKNGINLQTDTEGLHKAYIPIINRV
;
A
#
# COMPACT_ATOMS: atom_id res chain seq x y z
N MET A 1 0.86 10.83 -34.19
CA MET A 1 1.52 9.92 -35.15
C MET A 1 1.10 8.51 -34.84
N SER A 2 0.48 7.82 -35.77
CA SER A 2 0.12 6.40 -35.63
C SER A 2 1.32 5.57 -36.03
N LEU A 3 1.85 4.75 -35.10
CA LEU A 3 2.83 3.72 -35.40
C LEU A 3 2.15 2.66 -36.27
N ASN A 4 2.59 2.54 -37.52
CA ASN A 4 2.18 1.41 -38.35
C ASN A 4 3.11 0.22 -38.02
N LEU A 5 2.77 -0.52 -36.97
CA LEU A 5 3.60 -1.61 -36.46
C LEU A 5 3.48 -2.89 -37.30
N ASP A 6 2.40 -3.03 -38.11
CA ASP A 6 2.11 -4.26 -38.85
C ASP A 6 2.28 -5.53 -37.97
N ALA A 7 1.80 -5.43 -36.74
CA ALA A 7 2.00 -6.41 -35.69
C ALA A 7 0.81 -7.39 -35.68
N VAL A 8 1.08 -8.65 -35.46
CA VAL A 8 0.03 -9.68 -35.27
C VAL A 8 -0.79 -9.37 -34.01
N PHE A 9 -0.11 -8.90 -32.96
CA PHE A 9 -0.75 -8.33 -31.77
C PHE A 9 0.16 -7.26 -31.13
N TYR A 10 -0.46 -6.40 -30.31
CA TYR A 10 0.23 -5.38 -29.53
C TYR A 10 -0.48 -5.18 -28.21
N PHE A 11 0.23 -5.44 -27.10
CA PHE A 11 -0.23 -5.18 -25.74
C PHE A 11 0.73 -4.26 -25.02
N ARG A 12 0.20 -3.27 -24.34
CA ARG A 12 0.99 -2.34 -23.52
C ARG A 12 0.45 -2.27 -22.11
N TYR A 13 1.33 -2.37 -21.16
CA TYR A 13 1.06 -2.13 -19.75
C TYR A 13 2.10 -1.16 -19.18
N VAL A 14 1.67 0.10 -18.97
CA VAL A 14 2.49 1.23 -18.51
C VAL A 14 3.71 1.44 -19.44
N ASP A 15 4.87 0.91 -19.07
CA ASP A 15 6.17 0.95 -19.77
C ASP A 15 6.50 -0.36 -20.50
N ASP A 16 5.92 -1.48 -20.10
CA ASP A 16 6.13 -2.78 -20.73
C ASP A 16 5.27 -2.94 -22.00
N ILE A 17 5.87 -3.44 -23.08
CA ILE A 17 5.20 -3.72 -24.36
C ILE A 17 5.50 -5.18 -24.76
N CYS A 18 4.44 -5.90 -25.17
CA CYS A 18 4.56 -7.21 -25.80
C CYS A 18 3.92 -7.16 -27.19
N THR A 19 4.67 -7.56 -28.20
CA THR A 19 4.20 -7.54 -29.59
C THR A 19 4.80 -8.70 -30.39
N ALA A 20 4.10 -9.17 -31.42
CA ALA A 20 4.62 -10.10 -32.39
C ALA A 20 4.76 -9.40 -33.74
N VAL A 21 5.96 -9.33 -34.24
CA VAL A 21 6.32 -8.69 -35.50
C VAL A 21 7.29 -9.56 -36.29
N GLU A 22 7.43 -9.31 -37.57
CA GLU A 22 8.45 -9.90 -38.42
C GLU A 22 9.86 -9.65 -37.84
N PRO A 23 10.72 -10.67 -37.71
CA PRO A 23 12.06 -10.53 -37.13
C PRO A 23 12.90 -9.43 -37.79
N SER A 24 12.79 -9.30 -39.11
CA SER A 24 13.49 -8.28 -39.91
C SER A 24 13.14 -6.84 -39.58
N ARG A 25 12.03 -6.60 -38.89
CA ARG A 25 11.52 -5.25 -38.55
C ARG A 25 11.82 -4.84 -37.11
N ILE A 26 12.33 -5.71 -36.27
CA ILE A 26 12.48 -5.49 -34.85
C ILE A 26 13.38 -4.27 -34.58
N ASP A 27 14.58 -4.22 -35.18
CA ASP A 27 15.53 -3.13 -34.96
C ASP A 27 14.94 -1.78 -35.37
N ALA A 28 14.27 -1.73 -36.51
CA ALA A 28 13.62 -0.50 -36.99
C ALA A 28 12.51 -0.02 -36.06
N ILE A 29 11.76 -0.95 -35.45
CA ILE A 29 10.72 -0.63 -34.47
C ILE A 29 11.34 -0.09 -33.18
N VAL A 30 12.40 -0.71 -32.67
CA VAL A 30 13.12 -0.25 -31.46
C VAL A 30 13.72 1.14 -31.71
N GLU A 31 14.35 1.38 -32.85
CA GLU A 31 14.87 2.71 -33.23
C GLU A 31 13.75 3.75 -33.28
N GLN A 32 12.59 3.40 -33.86
CA GLN A 32 11.45 4.30 -33.94
C GLN A 32 10.92 4.62 -32.53
N PHE A 33 10.79 3.66 -31.62
CA PHE A 33 10.42 3.90 -30.22
C PHE A 33 11.43 4.82 -29.52
N ASN A 34 12.71 4.60 -29.73
CA ASN A 34 13.77 5.37 -29.09
C ASN A 34 13.95 6.78 -29.68
N SER A 35 13.42 7.04 -30.88
CA SER A 35 13.45 8.35 -31.50
C SER A 35 12.43 9.35 -30.91
N PHE A 36 11.42 8.90 -30.17
CA PHE A 36 10.37 9.77 -29.64
C PHE A 36 10.88 10.76 -28.59
N HIS A 37 11.82 10.34 -27.76
CA HIS A 37 12.34 11.23 -26.73
C HIS A 37 13.72 10.77 -26.22
N PRO A 38 14.74 11.65 -26.13
CA PRO A 38 16.12 11.26 -25.74
C PRO A 38 16.24 10.58 -24.37
N ARG A 39 15.32 10.85 -23.42
CA ARG A 39 15.32 10.27 -22.08
C ARG A 39 14.50 9.00 -21.95
N LEU A 40 13.75 8.60 -22.99
CA LEU A 40 12.96 7.37 -23.03
C LEU A 40 13.65 6.41 -23.97
N GLN A 41 14.30 5.40 -23.42
CA GLN A 41 15.01 4.38 -24.20
C GLN A 41 14.41 3.03 -23.90
N PHE A 42 13.98 2.33 -24.93
CA PHE A 42 13.44 0.98 -24.86
C PHE A 42 14.56 -0.02 -25.14
N THR A 43 14.55 -1.11 -24.38
CA THR A 43 15.32 -2.31 -24.63
C THR A 43 14.39 -3.40 -25.11
N SER A 44 14.87 -4.31 -25.95
CA SER A 44 14.07 -5.44 -26.45
C SER A 44 14.56 -6.75 -25.88
N GLU A 45 13.62 -7.61 -25.55
CA GLU A 45 13.84 -9.02 -25.24
C GLU A 45 13.16 -9.85 -26.34
N PHE A 46 13.84 -10.88 -26.82
CA PHE A 46 13.30 -11.76 -27.86
C PHE A 46 12.94 -13.11 -27.24
N GLY A 47 11.69 -13.53 -27.43
CA GLY A 47 11.27 -14.90 -27.15
C GLY A 47 11.63 -15.81 -28.33
N GLY A 48 12.09 -17.02 -28.04
CA GLY A 48 12.09 -18.11 -29.02
C GLY A 48 10.70 -18.76 -29.05
N ASP A 49 10.60 -19.96 -28.48
CA ASP A 49 9.32 -20.67 -28.32
C ASP A 49 8.48 -20.10 -27.16
N GLU A 50 9.08 -19.31 -26.26
CA GLU A 50 8.40 -18.71 -25.11
C GLU A 50 8.96 -17.32 -24.75
N ILE A 51 8.10 -16.45 -24.19
CA ILE A 51 8.46 -15.15 -23.66
C ILE A 51 7.67 -14.83 -22.39
N ASN A 52 8.32 -14.17 -21.43
CA ASN A 52 7.66 -13.73 -20.20
C ASN A 52 7.15 -12.29 -20.37
N PHE A 53 5.87 -12.10 -20.11
CA PHE A 53 5.27 -10.76 -20.09
C PHE A 53 4.43 -10.57 -18.83
N LEU A 54 4.82 -9.64 -17.98
CA LEU A 54 4.20 -9.38 -16.67
C LEU A 54 4.17 -10.62 -15.77
N ASP A 55 2.97 -11.13 -15.50
CA ASP A 55 2.74 -12.29 -14.66
C ASP A 55 2.50 -13.58 -15.47
N VAL A 56 2.77 -13.59 -16.77
CA VAL A 56 2.52 -14.74 -17.64
C VAL A 56 3.73 -15.10 -18.50
N THR A 57 3.90 -16.39 -18.77
CA THR A 57 4.73 -16.93 -19.84
C THR A 57 3.83 -17.24 -21.03
N ILE A 58 4.14 -16.68 -22.17
CA ILE A 58 3.46 -16.93 -23.45
C ILE A 58 4.34 -17.92 -24.21
N SER A 59 3.80 -19.08 -24.59
CA SER A 59 4.51 -20.12 -25.32
C SER A 59 3.81 -20.43 -26.64
N ILE A 60 4.57 -20.77 -27.67
CA ILE A 60 4.03 -21.27 -28.94
C ILE A 60 3.71 -22.73 -28.77
N ILE A 61 2.45 -23.12 -28.95
CA ILE A 61 1.99 -24.50 -28.81
C ILE A 61 1.20 -24.94 -30.06
N GLY A 62 1.84 -25.73 -30.89
CA GLY A 62 1.27 -26.10 -32.20
C GLY A 62 1.09 -24.87 -33.09
N ASN A 63 -0.13 -24.61 -33.56
CA ASN A 63 -0.46 -23.45 -34.36
C ASN A 63 -1.06 -22.28 -33.55
N GLY A 64 -0.91 -22.27 -32.23
CA GLY A 64 -1.48 -21.24 -31.35
C GLY A 64 -0.56 -20.86 -30.20
N PHE A 65 -1.07 -20.01 -29.33
CA PHE A 65 -0.36 -19.59 -28.12
C PHE A 65 -0.94 -20.29 -26.89
N GLY A 66 -0.03 -20.67 -25.98
CA GLY A 66 -0.37 -21.12 -24.63
C GLY A 66 0.09 -20.10 -23.61
N VAL A 67 -0.61 -19.99 -22.51
CA VAL A 67 -0.28 -19.06 -21.43
C VAL A 67 -0.14 -19.83 -20.12
N ASP A 68 0.94 -19.55 -19.37
CA ASP A 68 1.13 -20.08 -18.02
C ASP A 68 1.48 -18.95 -17.04
N TRP A 69 1.23 -19.16 -15.77
CA TRP A 69 1.59 -18.24 -14.72
C TRP A 69 3.10 -18.14 -14.55
N TYR A 70 3.66 -16.98 -14.87
CA TYR A 70 5.09 -16.69 -14.71
C TYR A 70 5.45 -16.37 -13.27
N ARG A 71 6.51 -16.96 -12.80
CA ARG A 71 7.12 -16.69 -11.49
C ARG A 71 8.56 -16.23 -11.69
N LYS A 72 8.82 -15.01 -11.24
CA LYS A 72 10.19 -14.47 -11.33
C LYS A 72 11.18 -15.36 -10.57
N PRO A 73 12.45 -15.46 -10.99
CA PRO A 73 13.47 -16.23 -10.27
C PRO A 73 13.65 -15.84 -8.81
N THR A 74 13.30 -14.59 -8.47
CA THR A 74 13.31 -14.08 -7.10
C THR A 74 12.09 -14.46 -6.26
N PHE A 75 11.15 -15.22 -6.82
CA PHE A 75 9.96 -15.67 -6.11
C PHE A 75 10.33 -16.64 -4.98
N SER A 76 10.15 -16.20 -3.74
CA SER A 76 10.59 -16.94 -2.54
C SER A 76 9.57 -17.96 -2.02
N GLY A 77 8.34 -17.97 -2.52
CA GLY A 77 7.26 -18.79 -1.97
C GLY A 77 6.82 -18.40 -0.55
N ARG A 78 7.33 -17.29 0.01
CA ARG A 78 6.97 -16.83 1.35
C ARG A 78 5.67 -16.04 1.31
N PHE A 79 4.66 -16.55 2.00
CA PHE A 79 3.36 -15.92 2.19
C PHE A 79 3.03 -15.75 3.66
N LEU A 80 1.81 -15.30 3.94
CA LEU A 80 1.30 -15.18 5.29
C LEU A 80 1.31 -16.56 5.96
N ASN A 81 2.11 -16.73 7.02
CA ASN A 81 2.19 -17.98 7.77
C ASN A 81 0.86 -18.29 8.47
N PHE A 82 0.46 -19.57 8.50
CA PHE A 82 -0.82 -19.99 9.08
C PHE A 82 -0.93 -19.65 10.57
N TYR A 83 0.14 -19.77 11.34
CA TYR A 83 0.16 -19.46 12.78
C TYR A 83 0.32 -17.97 13.10
N SER A 84 0.44 -17.12 12.10
CA SER A 84 0.48 -15.67 12.30
C SER A 84 -0.81 -15.15 12.96
N ASN A 85 -0.71 -14.07 13.74
CA ASN A 85 -1.85 -13.40 14.39
C ASN A 85 -2.68 -12.57 13.41
N HIS A 86 -3.17 -13.21 12.34
CA HIS A 86 -4.04 -12.59 11.34
C HIS A 86 -5.41 -13.30 11.30
N PRO A 87 -6.49 -12.56 10.94
CA PRO A 87 -7.80 -13.17 10.75
C PRO A 87 -7.78 -14.31 9.74
N ILE A 88 -8.59 -15.35 9.99
CA ILE A 88 -8.69 -16.51 9.09
C ILE A 88 -9.11 -16.11 7.67
N ALA A 89 -9.89 -15.03 7.53
CA ALA A 89 -10.28 -14.50 6.24
C ALA A 89 -9.09 -14.03 5.40
N GLN A 90 -8.05 -13.47 6.02
CA GLN A 90 -6.82 -13.06 5.33
C GLN A 90 -5.99 -14.28 4.90
N LYS A 91 -5.95 -15.34 5.70
CA LYS A 91 -5.31 -16.62 5.37
C LYS A 91 -6.00 -17.28 4.18
N ARG A 92 -7.35 -17.31 4.16
CA ARG A 92 -8.13 -17.74 2.99
C ARG A 92 -7.86 -16.88 1.77
N GLY A 93 -7.77 -15.56 1.96
CA GLY A 93 -7.44 -14.62 0.88
C GLY A 93 -6.10 -14.90 0.21
N THR A 94 -5.09 -15.36 0.96
CA THR A 94 -3.80 -15.81 0.40
C THR A 94 -4.00 -16.99 -0.55
N ILE A 95 -4.76 -18.02 -0.13
CA ILE A 95 -5.05 -19.18 -0.99
C ILE A 95 -5.88 -18.75 -2.21
N PHE A 96 -6.91 -17.92 -2.02
CA PHE A 96 -7.74 -17.42 -3.13
C PHE A 96 -6.90 -16.70 -4.18
N SER A 97 -5.98 -15.83 -3.75
CA SER A 97 -5.09 -15.10 -4.67
C SER A 97 -4.21 -16.02 -5.49
N LEU A 98 -3.70 -17.11 -4.90
CA LEU A 98 -2.86 -18.10 -5.59
C LEU A 98 -3.70 -18.94 -6.58
N VAL A 99 -4.89 -19.39 -6.17
CA VAL A 99 -5.80 -20.12 -7.04
C VAL A 99 -6.25 -19.25 -8.22
N ASP A 100 -6.57 -17.98 -7.98
CA ASP A 100 -6.95 -17.05 -9.03
C ASP A 100 -5.84 -16.91 -10.08
N ARG A 101 -4.59 -16.78 -9.65
CA ARG A 101 -3.45 -16.72 -10.59
C ARG A 101 -3.36 -17.99 -11.43
N THR A 102 -3.52 -19.16 -10.83
CA THR A 102 -3.51 -20.42 -11.57
C THR A 102 -4.66 -20.51 -12.59
N ILE A 103 -5.88 -20.17 -12.17
CA ILE A 103 -7.08 -20.40 -13.03
C ILE A 103 -7.27 -19.28 -14.07
N LEU A 104 -6.84 -18.05 -13.76
CA LEU A 104 -7.08 -16.90 -14.63
C LEU A 104 -5.89 -16.55 -15.53
N LEU A 105 -4.67 -16.94 -15.14
CA LEU A 105 -3.45 -16.61 -15.87
C LEU A 105 -2.81 -17.82 -16.59
N SER A 106 -3.38 -19.02 -16.44
CA SER A 106 -2.83 -20.21 -17.09
C SER A 106 -3.88 -20.93 -17.92
N ASP A 107 -3.43 -21.62 -18.95
CA ASP A 107 -4.24 -22.59 -19.66
C ASP A 107 -4.52 -23.82 -18.78
N PHE A 108 -5.63 -24.51 -19.04
CA PHE A 108 -6.05 -25.69 -18.27
C PHE A 108 -4.97 -26.80 -18.22
N ARG A 109 -4.11 -26.89 -19.21
CA ARG A 109 -2.98 -27.83 -19.29
C ARG A 109 -2.01 -27.68 -18.12
N PHE A 110 -1.83 -26.47 -17.59
CA PHE A 110 -0.92 -26.15 -16.50
C PHE A 110 -1.58 -26.20 -15.12
N TYR A 111 -2.90 -26.37 -15.03
CA TYR A 111 -3.62 -26.32 -13.74
C TYR A 111 -3.10 -27.33 -12.72
N THR A 112 -2.90 -28.59 -13.12
CA THR A 112 -2.43 -29.63 -12.19
C THR A 112 -1.06 -29.29 -11.62
N GLN A 113 -0.13 -28.91 -12.49
CA GLN A 113 1.22 -28.51 -12.08
C GLN A 113 1.21 -27.31 -11.15
N ASN A 114 0.48 -26.25 -11.51
CA ASN A 114 0.39 -25.03 -10.72
C ASN A 114 -0.33 -25.23 -9.39
N LEU A 115 -1.41 -26.02 -9.36
CA LEU A 115 -2.10 -26.35 -8.11
C LEU A 115 -1.21 -27.18 -7.17
N THR A 116 -0.45 -28.15 -7.70
CA THR A 116 0.54 -28.92 -6.90
C THR A 116 1.58 -27.98 -6.29
N LEU A 117 2.11 -27.06 -7.08
CA LEU A 117 3.06 -26.05 -6.59
C LEU A 117 2.46 -25.19 -5.47
N ILE A 118 1.21 -24.72 -5.65
CA ILE A 118 0.53 -23.90 -4.63
C ILE A 118 0.35 -24.69 -3.33
N ILE A 119 -0.03 -25.96 -3.41
CA ILE A 119 -0.17 -26.83 -2.24
C ILE A 119 1.16 -26.90 -1.49
N ASN A 120 2.27 -27.14 -2.18
CA ASN A 120 3.59 -27.21 -1.57
C ASN A 120 3.99 -25.87 -0.92
N ILE A 121 3.80 -24.74 -1.63
CA ILE A 121 4.04 -23.40 -1.07
C ILE A 121 3.23 -23.17 0.21
N LEU A 122 1.96 -23.57 0.23
CA LEU A 122 1.11 -23.39 1.40
C LEU A 122 1.53 -24.29 2.57
N LEU A 123 1.96 -25.52 2.30
CA LEU A 123 2.53 -26.43 3.31
C LEU A 123 3.81 -25.82 3.92
N ASP A 124 4.69 -25.26 3.09
CA ASP A 124 5.92 -24.57 3.54
C ASP A 124 5.63 -23.31 4.38
N ASN A 125 4.41 -22.78 4.30
CA ASN A 125 3.91 -21.66 5.13
C ASN A 125 2.98 -22.15 6.26
N ASP A 126 3.09 -23.43 6.67
CA ASP A 126 2.42 -24.08 7.80
C ASP A 126 0.88 -24.16 7.67
N TYR A 127 0.32 -24.10 6.47
CA TYR A 127 -1.12 -24.28 6.30
C TYR A 127 -1.51 -25.77 6.44
N PRO A 128 -2.53 -26.10 7.26
CA PRO A 128 -3.04 -27.45 7.35
C PRO A 128 -3.62 -27.94 6.03
N LEU A 129 -3.31 -29.17 5.66
CA LEU A 129 -3.72 -29.77 4.37
C LEU A 129 -5.24 -29.72 4.13
N SER A 130 -6.03 -30.04 5.16
CA SER A 130 -7.50 -29.93 5.09
C SER A 130 -7.96 -28.51 4.79
N PHE A 131 -7.38 -27.51 5.45
CA PHE A 131 -7.71 -26.10 5.22
C PHE A 131 -7.35 -25.63 3.80
N ILE A 132 -6.22 -26.13 3.26
CA ILE A 132 -5.80 -25.86 1.88
C ILE A 132 -6.85 -26.38 0.90
N PHE A 133 -7.19 -27.67 0.97
CA PHE A 133 -8.13 -28.29 0.04
C PHE A 133 -9.54 -27.72 0.14
N ASP A 134 -10.06 -27.50 1.35
CA ASP A 134 -11.37 -26.90 1.56
C ASP A 134 -11.45 -25.51 0.94
N THR A 135 -10.38 -24.73 1.10
CA THR A 135 -10.33 -23.36 0.60
C THR A 135 -10.15 -23.30 -0.93
N ILE A 136 -9.32 -24.17 -1.50
CA ILE A 136 -9.16 -24.30 -2.96
C ILE A 136 -10.51 -24.69 -3.60
N ASN A 137 -11.14 -25.73 -3.07
CA ASN A 137 -12.44 -26.21 -3.57
C ASN A 137 -13.52 -25.14 -3.49
N LEU A 138 -13.57 -24.40 -2.38
CA LEU A 138 -14.49 -23.26 -2.22
C LEU A 138 -14.25 -22.19 -3.29
N ARG A 139 -12.96 -21.87 -3.58
CA ARG A 139 -12.63 -20.85 -4.58
C ARG A 139 -13.00 -21.28 -5.98
N ILE A 140 -12.66 -22.49 -6.37
CA ILE A 140 -13.00 -23.03 -7.70
C ILE A 140 -14.52 -23.06 -7.90
N LYS A 141 -15.30 -23.53 -6.91
CA LYS A 141 -16.77 -23.49 -6.96
C LYS A 141 -17.31 -22.07 -7.17
N ASN A 142 -16.74 -21.08 -6.48
CA ASN A 142 -17.13 -19.67 -6.61
C ASN A 142 -16.79 -19.12 -8.00
N LEU A 143 -15.61 -19.42 -8.54
CA LEU A 143 -15.21 -19.00 -9.89
C LEU A 143 -16.15 -19.58 -10.96
N ASN A 144 -16.48 -20.85 -10.86
CA ASN A 144 -17.40 -21.50 -11.80
C ASN A 144 -18.82 -20.90 -11.72
N ARG A 145 -19.33 -20.67 -10.50
CA ARG A 145 -20.64 -20.03 -10.34
C ARG A 145 -20.69 -18.64 -10.93
N ASN A 146 -19.66 -17.84 -10.76
CA ASN A 146 -19.60 -16.48 -11.32
C ASN A 146 -19.53 -16.50 -12.85
N ARG A 147 -18.84 -17.48 -13.47
CA ARG A 147 -18.82 -17.66 -14.92
C ARG A 147 -20.23 -17.91 -15.47
N HIS A 148 -21.02 -18.75 -14.81
CA HIS A 148 -22.42 -19.03 -15.22
C HIS A 148 -23.33 -17.81 -15.05
N ILE A 149 -23.15 -17.01 -13.98
CA ILE A 149 -23.94 -15.78 -13.76
C ILE A 149 -23.60 -14.72 -14.82
N THR A 150 -22.34 -14.54 -15.19
CA THR A 150 -21.92 -13.55 -16.19
C THR A 150 -22.45 -13.89 -17.59
N GLN A 151 -22.61 -15.16 -17.90
CA GLN A 151 -23.23 -15.59 -19.17
C GLN A 151 -24.74 -15.35 -19.23
N ASN A 152 -25.42 -15.35 -18.06
CA ASN A 152 -26.88 -15.17 -17.98
C ASN A 152 -27.33 -13.73 -17.69
N SER A 153 -26.44 -12.84 -17.26
CA SER A 153 -26.79 -11.50 -16.76
C SER A 153 -26.31 -10.35 -17.64
N MET A 154 -26.32 -10.49 -18.98
CA MET A 154 -26.14 -9.31 -19.84
C MET A 154 -27.34 -8.35 -19.86
N ASN A 155 -28.47 -8.67 -19.21
CA ASN A 155 -29.72 -7.94 -19.33
C ASN A 155 -30.22 -7.25 -18.03
N ASP A 156 -29.61 -7.41 -16.87
CA ASP A 156 -30.10 -6.74 -15.66
C ASP A 156 -28.95 -6.06 -14.89
N LYS A 157 -28.65 -4.83 -15.31
CA LYS A 157 -27.88 -3.88 -14.50
C LYS A 157 -28.82 -2.73 -14.16
N ASP A 158 -29.44 -2.77 -13.00
CA ASP A 158 -29.91 -1.62 -12.21
C ASP A 158 -30.79 -2.07 -11.04
N GLU A 159 -30.35 -3.04 -10.25
CA GLU A 159 -30.86 -3.15 -8.88
C GLU A 159 -29.98 -2.31 -7.96
N ALA A 160 -30.60 -1.32 -7.32
CA ALA A 160 -29.98 -0.45 -6.33
C ALA A 160 -29.31 -1.33 -5.24
N ARG A 161 -27.98 -1.34 -5.21
CA ARG A 161 -27.21 -2.03 -4.18
C ARG A 161 -27.52 -1.33 -2.85
N GLU A 162 -28.27 -1.99 -1.97
CA GLU A 162 -28.46 -1.55 -0.60
C GLU A 162 -27.09 -1.18 0.02
N SER A 163 -27.02 -0.03 0.66
CA SER A 163 -25.77 0.48 1.24
C SER A 163 -25.40 -0.35 2.46
N VAL A 164 -24.49 -1.29 2.28
CA VAL A 164 -23.96 -2.12 3.36
C VAL A 164 -22.93 -1.34 4.18
N SER A 165 -23.19 -1.17 5.46
CA SER A 165 -22.28 -0.53 6.41
C SER A 165 -21.17 -1.50 6.86
N TRP A 166 -19.94 -0.99 6.99
CA TRP A 166 -18.80 -1.77 7.44
C TRP A 166 -18.35 -1.38 8.85
N LEU A 167 -18.40 -2.35 9.79
CA LEU A 167 -17.79 -2.23 11.11
C LEU A 167 -16.36 -2.80 11.04
N THR A 168 -15.36 -1.93 11.07
CA THR A 168 -13.94 -2.33 11.05
C THR A 168 -13.35 -2.32 12.45
N VAL A 169 -12.94 -3.49 12.95
CA VAL A 169 -12.44 -3.70 14.31
C VAL A 169 -10.97 -4.12 14.28
N PRO A 170 -10.11 -3.63 15.21
CA PRO A 170 -8.78 -4.19 15.40
C PRO A 170 -8.84 -5.69 15.69
N PHE A 171 -8.01 -6.50 15.01
CA PHE A 171 -8.02 -7.94 15.25
C PHE A 171 -7.18 -8.29 16.47
N ILE A 172 -7.85 -8.90 17.47
CA ILE A 172 -7.24 -9.52 18.64
C ILE A 172 -7.83 -10.93 18.71
N PRO A 173 -7.00 -12.00 18.52
CA PRO A 173 -7.46 -13.38 18.50
C PRO A 173 -8.34 -13.69 19.71
N ARG A 174 -9.39 -14.49 19.52
CA ARG A 174 -10.36 -14.92 20.54
C ARG A 174 -11.23 -13.80 21.16
N HIS A 175 -10.84 -12.52 21.08
CA HIS A 175 -11.57 -11.41 21.67
C HIS A 175 -12.46 -10.71 20.63
N THR A 176 -11.88 -10.21 19.55
CA THR A 176 -12.61 -9.40 18.59
C THR A 176 -13.38 -10.24 17.56
N GLU A 177 -13.10 -11.54 17.45
CA GLU A 177 -13.90 -12.47 16.65
C GLU A 177 -15.38 -12.53 17.11
N LYS A 178 -15.64 -12.23 18.38
CA LYS A 178 -17.00 -12.13 18.93
C LYS A 178 -17.84 -11.04 18.26
N PHE A 179 -17.22 -10.04 17.63
CA PHE A 179 -17.94 -9.01 16.87
C PHE A 179 -18.62 -9.57 15.60
N ASN A 180 -18.27 -10.77 15.13
CA ASN A 180 -18.97 -11.43 14.04
C ASN A 180 -20.48 -11.63 14.32
N ARG A 181 -20.90 -11.62 15.59
CA ARG A 181 -22.32 -11.67 16.00
C ARG A 181 -23.16 -10.47 15.50
N PHE A 182 -22.48 -9.34 15.19
CA PHE A 182 -23.16 -8.15 14.66
C PHE A 182 -23.32 -8.17 13.13
N LYS A 183 -22.83 -9.21 12.48
CA LYS A 183 -22.98 -9.37 11.05
C LYS A 183 -24.44 -9.70 10.71
N ASN A 184 -25.06 -8.83 9.93
CA ASN A 184 -26.42 -8.99 9.40
C ASN A 184 -26.46 -8.54 7.94
N ASN A 185 -27.65 -8.33 7.37
CA ASN A 185 -27.81 -7.88 6.00
C ASN A 185 -27.23 -6.48 5.76
N ASP A 186 -27.33 -5.57 6.76
CA ASP A 186 -26.95 -4.17 6.66
C ASP A 186 -25.51 -3.89 7.15
N ILE A 187 -24.99 -4.76 8.03
CA ILE A 187 -23.67 -4.58 8.66
C ILE A 187 -22.76 -5.74 8.31
N ARG A 188 -21.60 -5.42 7.77
CA ARG A 188 -20.48 -6.36 7.60
C ARG A 188 -19.36 -6.04 8.58
N VAL A 189 -18.81 -7.06 9.20
CA VAL A 189 -17.67 -6.93 10.11
C VAL A 189 -16.39 -7.25 9.36
N SER A 190 -15.43 -6.33 9.43
CA SER A 190 -14.08 -6.53 8.93
C SER A 190 -13.05 -6.39 10.05
N PHE A 191 -11.93 -7.09 9.91
CA PHE A 191 -10.84 -7.03 10.88
C PHE A 191 -9.60 -6.39 10.26
N ARG A 192 -8.94 -5.50 11.00
CA ARG A 192 -7.66 -4.92 10.62
C ARG A 192 -6.56 -5.31 11.62
N SER A 193 -5.36 -5.60 11.12
CA SER A 193 -4.19 -5.83 11.98
C SER A 193 -3.64 -4.48 12.46
N PRO A 194 -3.60 -4.19 13.77
CA PRO A 194 -3.12 -2.91 14.29
C PRO A 194 -1.58 -2.80 14.20
N ASN A 195 -0.87 -3.90 14.47
CA ASN A 195 0.60 -3.95 14.46
C ASN A 195 1.10 -4.41 13.09
N LYS A 196 1.48 -3.46 12.24
CA LYS A 196 2.06 -3.77 10.93
C LYS A 196 3.57 -3.62 10.99
N LEU A 197 4.30 -4.58 10.44
CA LEU A 197 5.75 -4.54 10.28
C LEU A 197 6.24 -3.29 9.53
N LYS A 198 5.38 -2.66 8.73
CA LYS A 198 5.66 -1.40 8.04
C LYS A 198 6.17 -0.28 8.96
N LYS A 199 5.83 -0.31 10.25
CA LYS A 199 6.37 0.65 11.24
C LYS A 199 7.85 0.41 11.54
N TYR A 200 8.32 -0.83 11.41
CA TYR A 200 9.66 -1.26 11.81
C TYR A 200 10.58 -1.50 10.61
N ILE A 201 10.01 -1.94 9.51
CA ILE A 201 10.77 -2.23 8.27
C ILE A 201 10.62 -1.01 7.36
N LYS A 202 11.74 -0.31 7.14
CA LYS A 202 11.81 0.79 6.16
C LYS A 202 11.80 0.22 4.75
N VAL A 203 10.95 0.78 3.90
CA VAL A 203 11.00 0.51 2.46
C VAL A 203 12.21 1.23 1.89
N HIS A 204 13.13 0.49 1.26
CA HIS A 204 14.36 1.06 0.69
C HIS A 204 14.16 1.73 -0.67
N LYS A 205 13.04 1.46 -1.34
CA LYS A 205 12.72 2.03 -2.65
C LYS A 205 11.97 3.35 -2.48
N ASP A 206 12.39 4.38 -3.22
CA ASP A 206 11.73 5.70 -3.30
C ASP A 206 11.55 6.38 -1.93
N VAL A 207 12.60 6.36 -1.11
CA VAL A 207 12.60 7.07 0.17
C VAL A 207 12.57 8.58 -0.11
N HIS A 208 11.44 9.21 0.16
CA HIS A 208 11.35 10.67 0.07
C HIS A 208 12.29 11.33 1.09
N PRO A 209 12.95 12.44 0.69
CA PRO A 209 13.69 13.27 1.66
C PRO A 209 12.80 13.60 2.86
N HIS A 210 13.40 13.62 4.05
CA HIS A 210 12.71 13.84 5.32
C HIS A 210 11.77 15.07 5.26
N THR A 211 12.24 16.17 4.70
CA THR A 211 11.51 17.43 4.54
C THR A 211 10.39 17.38 3.50
N SER A 212 10.37 16.37 2.62
CA SER A 212 9.32 16.17 1.61
C SER A 212 8.13 15.35 2.11
N LYS A 213 8.22 14.79 3.32
CA LYS A 213 7.12 14.05 3.95
C LYS A 213 5.94 14.97 4.25
N ASN A 214 4.73 14.41 4.16
CA ASN A 214 3.46 15.06 4.48
C ASN A 214 2.72 14.28 5.57
N ASN A 215 1.64 14.87 6.09
CA ASN A 215 0.83 14.25 7.15
C ASN A 215 1.64 13.87 8.39
N VAL A 216 2.50 14.76 8.86
CA VAL A 216 3.44 14.51 9.96
C VAL A 216 3.13 15.35 11.19
N VAL A 217 3.46 14.79 12.36
CA VAL A 217 3.69 15.52 13.61
C VAL A 217 5.19 15.68 13.76
N TYR A 218 5.65 16.89 14.04
CA TYR A 218 7.07 17.23 14.05
C TYR A 218 7.45 18.06 15.29
N LYS A 219 8.73 17.98 15.65
CA LYS A 219 9.31 18.75 16.75
C LYS A 219 10.42 19.65 16.22
N ILE A 220 10.44 20.90 16.66
CA ILE A 220 11.51 21.86 16.40
C ILE A 220 12.12 22.23 17.74
N SER A 221 13.44 22.10 17.87
CA SER A 221 14.18 22.47 19.07
C SER A 221 14.80 23.85 18.92
N CYS A 222 14.86 24.60 20.00
CA CYS A 222 15.66 25.82 20.07
C CYS A 222 17.16 25.47 20.02
N ASN A 223 17.96 26.35 19.44
CA ASN A 223 19.40 26.20 19.38
C ASN A 223 20.08 26.65 20.68
N ASP A 224 19.50 27.63 21.34
CA ASP A 224 20.13 28.41 22.43
C ASP A 224 19.58 28.02 23.81
N CYS A 225 18.49 27.22 23.87
CA CYS A 225 17.93 26.69 25.12
C CYS A 225 17.21 25.36 24.91
N ASP A 226 16.69 24.76 25.99
CA ASP A 226 16.00 23.47 25.96
C ASP A 226 14.53 23.54 25.47
N ALA A 227 14.09 24.71 25.00
CA ALA A 227 12.72 24.88 24.53
C ALA A 227 12.45 24.07 23.25
N THR A 228 11.28 23.45 23.21
CA THR A 228 10.83 22.65 22.05
C THR A 228 9.42 23.05 21.65
N TYR A 229 9.17 22.99 20.34
CA TYR A 229 7.85 23.18 19.76
C TYR A 229 7.40 21.92 19.04
N VAL A 230 6.18 21.48 19.28
CA VAL A 230 5.55 20.39 18.51
C VAL A 230 4.40 20.96 17.69
N GLY A 231 4.35 20.56 16.42
CA GLY A 231 3.27 20.93 15.51
C GLY A 231 2.92 19.82 14.56
N GLN A 232 1.85 20.00 13.79
CA GLN A 232 1.44 19.07 12.76
C GLN A 232 1.23 19.76 11.41
N THR A 233 1.32 18.98 10.35
CA THR A 233 1.00 19.45 9.01
C THR A 233 0.44 18.35 8.13
N GLY A 234 -0.59 18.65 7.34
CA GLY A 234 -1.06 17.81 6.24
C GLY A 234 -0.26 18.01 4.94
N ARG A 235 0.45 19.15 4.84
CA ARG A 235 1.28 19.53 3.69
C ARG A 235 2.70 18.99 3.85
N LYS A 236 3.56 19.20 2.84
CA LYS A 236 4.99 18.86 2.94
C LYS A 236 5.62 19.60 4.12
N LEU A 237 6.44 18.90 4.91
CA LEU A 237 7.11 19.45 6.08
C LEU A 237 7.91 20.72 5.73
N LYS A 238 8.67 20.71 4.62
CA LYS A 238 9.42 21.88 4.14
C LYS A 238 8.56 23.13 3.95
N THR A 239 7.31 22.98 3.48
CA THR A 239 6.38 24.10 3.31
C THR A 239 6.00 24.68 4.66
N ARG A 240 5.75 23.83 5.66
CA ARG A 240 5.41 24.25 7.01
C ARG A 240 6.58 24.94 7.72
N ILE A 241 7.80 24.42 7.56
CA ILE A 241 9.02 25.05 8.08
C ILE A 241 9.21 26.45 7.46
N ALA A 242 9.02 26.57 6.15
CA ALA A 242 9.10 27.86 5.46
C ALA A 242 8.07 28.88 5.99
N GLU A 243 6.85 28.42 6.31
CA GLU A 243 5.84 29.27 6.95
C GLU A 243 6.28 29.78 8.32
N HIS A 244 6.84 28.94 9.18
CA HIS A 244 7.40 29.35 10.46
C HIS A 244 8.50 30.40 10.29
N ARG A 245 9.45 30.18 9.36
CA ARG A 245 10.51 31.15 9.04
C ARG A 245 9.92 32.49 8.54
N ASN A 246 8.88 32.44 7.71
CA ASN A 246 8.20 33.62 7.19
C ASN A 246 7.48 34.39 8.32
N HIS A 247 6.83 33.70 9.26
CA HIS A 247 6.21 34.33 10.42
C HIS A 247 7.24 35.09 11.27
N ILE A 248 8.44 34.57 11.42
CA ILE A 248 9.55 35.26 12.08
C ILE A 248 9.95 36.51 11.27
N LYS A 249 10.22 36.33 9.97
CA LYS A 249 10.70 37.39 9.06
C LYS A 249 9.74 38.58 9.00
N TYR A 250 8.44 38.32 9.00
CA TYR A 250 7.40 39.36 8.89
C TYR A 250 6.81 39.76 10.23
N ASN A 251 7.40 39.30 11.34
CA ASN A 251 7.01 39.65 12.73
C ASN A 251 5.51 39.43 13.01
N THR A 252 4.98 38.28 12.62
CA THR A 252 3.57 37.89 12.85
C THR A 252 3.39 37.15 14.16
N SER A 253 3.88 37.71 15.28
CA SER A 253 3.93 37.10 16.62
C SER A 253 2.56 36.64 17.15
N ALA A 254 1.48 37.33 16.84
CA ALA A 254 0.12 36.97 17.24
C ALA A 254 -0.35 35.57 16.72
N ARG A 255 0.41 34.93 15.86
CA ARG A 255 0.06 33.67 15.21
C ARG A 255 1.04 32.50 15.43
N SER A 256 2.16 32.71 16.16
CA SER A 256 3.19 31.69 16.33
C SER A 256 4.01 31.86 17.60
N VAL A 257 3.91 30.90 18.50
CA VAL A 257 4.71 30.82 19.73
C VAL A 257 6.22 30.78 19.44
N ILE A 258 6.61 30.19 18.31
CA ILE A 258 8.00 30.19 17.83
C ILE A 258 8.50 31.61 17.58
N THR A 259 7.68 32.42 16.91
CA THR A 259 8.02 33.83 16.61
C THR A 259 8.12 34.64 17.90
N GLU A 260 7.24 34.40 18.86
CA GLU A 260 7.24 35.07 20.16
C GLU A 260 8.49 34.68 20.97
N HIS A 261 8.83 33.43 21.07
CA HIS A 261 10.05 32.94 21.76
C HIS A 261 11.32 33.57 21.16
N ARG A 262 11.45 33.61 19.83
CA ARG A 262 12.59 34.25 19.18
C ARG A 262 12.67 35.73 19.51
N ARG A 263 11.55 36.44 19.48
CA ARG A 263 11.51 37.89 19.70
C ARG A 263 11.86 38.26 21.14
N GLN A 264 11.38 37.48 22.10
CA GLN A 264 11.58 37.78 23.52
C GLN A 264 13.00 37.47 24.00
N LEU A 265 13.60 36.40 23.46
CA LEU A 265 14.88 35.88 23.95
C LEU A 265 16.02 36.02 22.95
N ASP A 266 15.74 36.48 21.72
CA ASP A 266 16.69 36.51 20.57
C ASP A 266 17.32 35.15 20.25
N HIS A 267 16.57 34.06 20.48
CA HIS A 267 17.01 32.70 20.25
C HIS A 267 16.71 32.24 18.81
N GLU A 268 17.55 31.35 18.28
CA GLU A 268 17.35 30.71 16.97
C GLU A 268 16.84 29.27 17.11
N PHE A 269 16.20 28.72 16.06
CA PHE A 269 15.69 27.36 16.04
C PHE A 269 16.48 26.47 15.09
N LYS A 270 16.58 25.16 15.41
CA LYS A 270 17.26 24.14 14.60
C LYS A 270 16.41 23.70 13.42
N TRP A 271 16.32 24.56 12.40
CA TRP A 271 15.47 24.33 11.23
C TRP A 271 15.89 23.16 10.36
N GLU A 272 17.14 22.78 10.35
CA GLU A 272 17.67 21.68 9.54
C GLU A 272 17.57 20.33 10.28
N GLU A 273 17.35 20.35 11.60
CA GLU A 273 17.27 19.16 12.48
C GLU A 273 15.83 18.92 12.98
N VAL A 274 14.83 19.27 12.18
CA VAL A 274 13.43 19.06 12.56
C VAL A 274 13.13 17.57 12.64
N GLU A 275 12.68 17.09 13.79
CA GLU A 275 12.35 15.69 14.05
C GLU A 275 10.90 15.38 13.68
N ILE A 276 10.66 14.27 12.94
CA ILE A 276 9.31 13.75 12.73
C ILE A 276 8.99 12.77 13.86
N LEU A 277 7.97 13.10 14.64
CA LEU A 277 7.52 12.30 15.78
C LEU A 277 6.51 11.22 15.35
N ASP A 278 5.65 11.52 14.37
CA ASP A 278 4.62 10.59 13.86
C ASP A 278 4.24 10.92 12.41
N GLU A 279 3.77 9.89 11.70
CA GLU A 279 3.23 10.00 10.33
C GLU A 279 1.79 9.45 10.33
N GLU A 280 0.79 10.34 10.28
CA GLU A 280 -0.62 9.95 10.33
C GLU A 280 -1.43 10.69 9.26
N PRO A 281 -1.92 9.98 8.23
CA PRO A 281 -2.71 10.56 7.15
C PRO A 281 -4.04 11.18 7.60
N SER A 282 -4.69 10.57 8.61
CA SER A 282 -5.97 11.06 9.12
C SER A 282 -5.77 12.33 9.95
N TYR A 283 -6.43 13.43 9.56
CA TYR A 283 -6.36 14.71 10.29
C TYR A 283 -6.74 14.56 11.77
N ARG A 284 -7.84 13.87 12.08
CA ARG A 284 -8.31 13.71 13.46
C ARG A 284 -7.31 12.93 14.32
N ARG A 285 -6.72 11.87 13.79
CA ARG A 285 -5.71 11.08 14.51
C ARG A 285 -4.41 11.86 14.66
N ARG A 286 -4.01 12.60 13.63
CA ARG A 286 -2.82 13.44 13.65
C ARG A 286 -2.95 14.54 14.70
N LEU A 287 -4.14 15.14 14.85
CA LEU A 287 -4.43 16.11 15.91
C LEU A 287 -4.28 15.49 17.31
N VAL A 288 -4.79 14.27 17.53
CA VAL A 288 -4.61 13.55 18.79
C VAL A 288 -3.12 13.23 19.04
N SER A 289 -2.40 12.78 18.00
CA SER A 289 -0.96 12.52 18.08
C SER A 289 -0.16 13.78 18.42
N GLU A 290 -0.48 14.93 17.83
CA GLU A 290 0.09 16.23 18.17
C GLU A 290 -0.11 16.56 19.65
N MET A 291 -1.35 16.51 20.16
CA MET A 291 -1.67 16.78 21.56
C MET A 291 -0.92 15.85 22.53
N ILE A 292 -0.79 14.57 22.20
CA ILE A 292 -0.02 13.59 22.98
C ILE A 292 1.45 13.98 23.01
N ASN A 293 2.02 14.33 21.86
CA ASN A 293 3.44 14.71 21.79
C ASN A 293 3.73 16.06 22.41
N ILE A 294 2.77 17.01 22.38
CA ILE A 294 2.87 18.27 23.16
C ILE A 294 2.96 17.96 24.65
N ARG A 295 2.12 17.07 25.19
CA ARG A 295 2.13 16.70 26.60
C ARG A 295 3.38 15.94 27.04
N LYS A 296 4.06 15.25 26.15
CA LYS A 296 5.31 14.53 26.45
C LYS A 296 6.53 15.44 26.55
N GLN A 297 6.44 16.68 26.08
CA GLN A 297 7.56 17.62 26.17
C GLN A 297 7.81 18.05 27.62
N LYS A 298 9.07 18.16 28.00
CA LYS A 298 9.46 18.74 29.30
C LYS A 298 9.47 20.26 29.26
N ASN A 299 9.99 20.84 28.18
CA ASN A 299 10.18 22.29 28.00
C ASN A 299 9.47 22.75 26.70
N GLY A 300 8.19 22.40 26.57
CA GLY A 300 7.38 22.79 25.41
C GLY A 300 6.93 24.26 25.47
N ILE A 301 7.05 24.97 24.35
CA ILE A 301 6.54 26.35 24.21
C ILE A 301 5.10 26.40 23.63
N ASN A 302 4.50 25.26 23.39
CA ASN A 302 3.12 25.16 22.94
C ASN A 302 2.15 25.78 23.96
N LEU A 303 1.05 26.36 23.50
CA LEU A 303 0.02 26.89 24.38
C LEU A 303 -0.70 25.74 25.11
N GLN A 304 -1.18 26.01 26.33
CA GLN A 304 -1.98 25.02 27.07
C GLN A 304 -3.27 24.65 26.33
N THR A 305 -3.85 25.61 25.63
CA THR A 305 -5.04 25.44 24.79
C THR A 305 -4.85 24.43 23.65
N ASP A 306 -3.61 24.21 23.18
CA ASP A 306 -3.30 23.28 22.11
C ASP A 306 -3.58 21.80 22.50
N THR A 307 -3.80 21.51 23.78
CA THR A 307 -4.10 20.16 24.29
C THR A 307 -5.47 20.02 24.95
N GLU A 308 -6.33 21.04 24.93
CA GLU A 308 -7.66 20.99 25.55
C GLU A 308 -8.58 19.90 24.96
N GLY A 309 -8.43 19.61 23.67
CA GLY A 309 -9.17 18.54 22.99
C GLY A 309 -8.75 17.12 23.35
N LEU A 310 -7.69 16.94 24.15
CA LEU A 310 -7.22 15.61 24.53
C LEU A 310 -8.09 15.02 25.65
N HIS A 311 -8.71 13.87 25.37
CA HIS A 311 -9.57 13.20 26.35
C HIS A 311 -8.78 12.84 27.62
N LYS A 312 -9.34 13.14 28.79
CA LYS A 312 -8.68 12.98 30.12
C LYS A 312 -8.17 11.56 30.40
N ALA A 313 -8.76 10.54 29.78
CA ALA A 313 -8.31 9.14 29.90
C ALA A 313 -6.89 8.88 29.39
N TYR A 314 -6.34 9.74 28.52
CA TYR A 314 -4.97 9.60 28.03
C TYR A 314 -3.90 10.11 29.01
N ILE A 315 -4.26 11.05 29.92
CA ILE A 315 -3.31 11.69 30.81
C ILE A 315 -2.56 10.71 31.73
N PRO A 316 -3.24 9.75 32.42
CA PRO A 316 -2.55 8.78 33.26
C PRO A 316 -1.62 7.83 32.49
N ILE A 317 -1.90 7.61 31.19
CA ILE A 317 -1.06 6.75 30.34
C ILE A 317 0.19 7.50 29.91
N ILE A 318 0.06 8.77 29.54
CA ILE A 318 1.18 9.63 29.10
C ILE A 318 2.19 9.83 30.24
N ASN A 319 1.69 10.03 31.47
CA ASN A 319 2.54 10.26 32.65
C ASN A 319 3.32 9.02 33.13
N ARG A 320 3.05 7.83 32.53
CA ARG A 320 3.76 6.58 32.84
C ARG A 320 4.84 6.22 31.82
N VAL A 321 4.94 6.95 30.72
CA VAL A 321 5.87 6.77 29.62
C VAL A 321 6.91 7.90 29.62
#